data_54b331c26845da9793f3a8a0c4f9baae
#
_entry.id   54b331c26845da9793f3a8a0c4f9baae
#
_cell.length_a   1.000
_cell.length_b   1.000
_cell.length_c   1.000
_cell.angle_alpha   90.00
_cell.angle_beta   90.00
_cell.angle_gamma   90.00
#
_symmetry.space_group_name_H-M   'P 1'
#
loop_
_entity.id
_entity.type
_entity.pdbx_description
1 polymer ?
#
loop_
_entity_poly.entity_id
_entity_poly.type
_entity_poly.pdbx_seq_one_letter_code
_entity_poly.pdbx_strand_id
1 'polypeptide(L)'
;MDLNSCMYEADVFHMRTAPTQNKFQYKIFNFYIDLEEIDQLSHKSFLFSRNRWNLFSFYDKDHLQFGKDSVYENIKSFLEVSGVKEPIGKIYLLTNLRVLGYVFNPVSFYFCFDTTGNPLTAIAEVGNTFGEIKPYIGLFQKGNGTIANPDVYIREQKNFYVSPFIPLDSEFEFRLNLPNEKLQIGVDSYENGKRILITSFIGKKNRFQTKYLLKLFIQFPFITVKIITLIHWQAFKLWIKKIPYIQKHQNLEKQTGVPLGKISEPVPLTRND
;
A
#
# COMPACT_ATOMS: atom_id res chain seq x y z
N MET A 1 26.11 -0.66 -11.76
CA MET A 1 24.96 -1.53 -11.99
C MET A 1 23.71 -0.65 -11.98
N ASP A 2 22.83 -0.88 -12.91
CA ASP A 2 21.51 -0.24 -12.89
C ASP A 2 20.67 -0.87 -11.76
N LEU A 3 19.95 -0.03 -11.01
CA LEU A 3 19.08 -0.46 -9.93
C LEU A 3 17.74 -0.94 -10.50
N ASN A 4 17.14 -1.95 -9.88
CA ASN A 4 15.75 -2.36 -10.14
C ASN A 4 14.78 -1.37 -9.47
N SER A 5 15.21 -0.78 -8.36
CA SER A 5 14.45 0.23 -7.62
C SER A 5 14.22 1.48 -8.46
N CYS A 6 13.00 2.01 -8.39
CA CYS A 6 12.58 3.18 -9.16
C CYS A 6 11.52 3.98 -8.39
N MET A 7 10.99 5.03 -9.01
CA MET A 7 9.91 5.84 -8.47
C MET A 7 8.78 5.96 -9.49
N TYR A 8 7.55 6.14 -9.02
CA TYR A 8 6.39 6.43 -9.85
C TYR A 8 5.81 7.79 -9.47
N GLU A 9 5.69 8.71 -10.44
CA GLU A 9 4.78 9.83 -10.33
C GLU A 9 3.39 9.35 -10.77
N ALA A 10 2.39 9.53 -9.92
CA ALA A 10 1.09 8.94 -10.15
C ALA A 10 -0.08 9.89 -9.88
N ASP A 11 -1.12 9.71 -10.67
CA ASP A 11 -2.43 10.27 -10.44
C ASP A 11 -3.27 9.29 -9.63
N VAL A 12 -3.77 9.75 -8.49
CA VAL A 12 -4.70 9.00 -7.64
C VAL A 12 -6.09 9.60 -7.82
N PHE A 13 -7.02 8.74 -8.20
CA PHE A 13 -8.41 9.09 -8.37
C PHE A 13 -9.27 8.37 -7.34
N HIS A 14 -10.16 9.09 -6.69
CA HIS A 14 -11.15 8.55 -5.76
C HIS A 14 -12.54 8.97 -6.17
N MET A 15 -13.47 8.03 -6.18
CA MET A 15 -14.88 8.29 -6.39
C MET A 15 -15.72 7.46 -5.42
N ARG A 16 -16.35 8.13 -4.48
CA ARG A 16 -17.42 7.55 -3.67
C ARG A 16 -18.73 7.60 -4.47
N THR A 17 -19.44 6.49 -4.54
CA THR A 17 -20.69 6.36 -5.29
C THR A 17 -21.92 6.41 -4.36
N ALA A 18 -21.77 5.94 -3.13
CA ALA A 18 -22.85 5.87 -2.14
C ALA A 18 -22.34 6.18 -0.72
N PRO A 19 -23.22 6.63 0.20
CA PRO A 19 -24.58 7.12 -0.02
C PRO A 19 -24.65 8.46 -0.74
N THR A 20 -23.54 9.22 -0.80
CA THR A 20 -23.43 10.50 -1.48
C THR A 20 -22.21 10.51 -2.38
N GLN A 21 -22.38 10.98 -3.60
CA GLN A 21 -21.27 11.10 -4.54
C GLN A 21 -20.22 12.10 -4.06
N ASN A 22 -18.95 11.72 -4.13
CA ASN A 22 -17.82 12.58 -3.89
C ASN A 22 -16.64 12.11 -4.75
N LYS A 23 -16.06 13.02 -5.52
CA LYS A 23 -15.00 12.72 -6.47
C LYS A 23 -13.84 13.69 -6.26
N PHE A 24 -12.63 13.17 -6.25
CA PHE A 24 -11.42 13.99 -6.21
C PHE A 24 -10.23 13.24 -6.81
N GLN A 25 -9.24 14.02 -7.24
CA GLN A 25 -8.00 13.51 -7.82
C GLN A 25 -6.83 14.34 -7.30
N TYR A 26 -5.69 13.71 -7.14
CA TYR A 26 -4.45 14.37 -6.75
C TYR A 26 -3.24 13.61 -7.27
N LYS A 27 -2.11 14.32 -7.34
CA LYS A 27 -0.83 13.75 -7.74
C LYS A 27 0.01 13.42 -6.52
N ILE A 28 0.68 12.27 -6.58
CA ILE A 28 1.66 11.82 -5.60
C ILE A 28 2.86 11.21 -6.30
N PHE A 29 3.84 10.81 -5.53
CA PHE A 29 4.88 9.90 -5.97
C PHE A 29 5.05 8.78 -4.96
N ASN A 30 5.47 7.61 -5.44
CA ASN A 30 5.79 6.44 -4.61
C ASN A 30 7.13 5.87 -5.02
N PHE A 31 7.73 5.18 -4.08
CA PHE A 31 8.94 4.41 -4.30
C PHE A 31 8.57 2.96 -4.58
N TYR A 32 9.20 2.37 -5.58
CA TYR A 32 9.18 0.95 -5.87
C TYR A 32 10.57 0.41 -5.64
N ILE A 33 10.76 -0.29 -4.53
CA ILE A 33 12.05 -0.64 -3.97
C ILE A 33 12.24 -2.15 -4.03
N ASP A 34 13.30 -2.62 -4.68
CA ASP A 34 13.83 -3.96 -4.47
C ASP A 34 14.41 -4.01 -3.05
N LEU A 35 13.82 -4.83 -2.16
CA LEU A 35 14.19 -4.86 -0.75
C LEU A 35 15.65 -5.29 -0.51
N GLU A 36 16.27 -5.99 -1.48
CA GLU A 36 17.69 -6.33 -1.44
C GLU A 36 18.60 -5.15 -1.81
N GLU A 37 18.07 -4.12 -2.47
CA GLU A 37 18.83 -2.93 -2.90
C GLU A 37 18.80 -1.78 -1.89
N ILE A 38 18.03 -1.86 -0.79
CA ILE A 38 17.80 -0.72 0.12
C ILE A 38 19.10 -0.08 0.62
N ASP A 39 20.07 -0.89 1.02
CA ASP A 39 21.34 -0.36 1.52
C ASP A 39 22.18 0.28 0.38
N GLN A 40 22.09 -0.26 -0.84
CA GLN A 40 22.73 0.32 -2.03
C GLN A 40 22.09 1.68 -2.39
N LEU A 41 20.78 1.86 -2.20
CA LEU A 41 20.11 3.15 -2.42
C LEU A 41 20.68 4.26 -1.55
N SER A 42 21.07 3.94 -0.30
CA SER A 42 21.71 4.89 0.62
C SER A 42 23.10 5.34 0.12
N HIS A 43 23.80 4.48 -0.62
CA HIS A 43 25.08 4.84 -1.26
C HIS A 43 24.89 5.61 -2.58
N LYS A 44 23.76 5.39 -3.29
CA LYS A 44 23.46 6.06 -4.56
C LYS A 44 22.96 7.49 -4.39
N SER A 45 22.36 7.84 -3.25
CA SER A 45 21.87 9.19 -3.01
C SER A 45 22.01 9.59 -1.54
N PHE A 46 22.71 10.69 -1.30
CA PHE A 46 22.83 11.29 0.03
C PHE A 46 21.49 11.83 0.58
N LEU A 47 20.46 11.92 -0.26
CA LEU A 47 19.10 12.33 0.13
C LEU A 47 18.24 11.17 0.66
N PHE A 48 18.74 9.93 0.60
CA PHE A 48 18.05 8.74 1.05
C PHE A 48 18.83 8.02 2.15
N SER A 49 18.13 7.45 3.13
CA SER A 49 18.72 6.57 4.14
C SER A 49 17.76 5.50 4.62
N ARG A 50 18.33 4.37 5.11
CA ARG A 50 17.58 3.31 5.82
C ARG A 50 17.75 3.48 7.33
N ASN A 51 16.65 3.40 8.08
CA ASN A 51 16.59 3.47 9.55
C ASN A 51 17.29 4.68 10.18
N ARG A 52 17.50 5.74 9.41
CA ARG A 52 18.09 7.02 9.85
C ARG A 52 17.31 8.18 9.25
N TRP A 53 17.34 9.31 9.95
CA TRP A 53 16.71 10.54 9.47
C TRP A 53 17.41 11.06 8.21
N ASN A 54 16.64 11.45 7.21
CA ASN A 54 17.10 12.09 5.98
C ASN A 54 15.94 12.83 5.32
N LEU A 55 16.17 13.43 4.15
CA LEU A 55 15.12 14.00 3.31
C LEU A 55 14.09 12.92 2.93
N PHE A 56 14.57 11.77 2.46
CA PHE A 56 13.79 10.56 2.26
C PHE A 56 14.36 9.44 3.12
N SER A 57 13.54 8.85 3.96
CA SER A 57 13.98 7.79 4.86
C SER A 57 13.06 6.58 4.76
N PHE A 58 13.66 5.41 4.55
CA PHE A 58 13.01 4.12 4.73
C PHE A 58 13.21 3.66 6.16
N TYR A 59 12.15 3.26 6.82
CA TYR A 59 12.23 2.64 8.14
C TYR A 59 11.55 1.29 8.12
N ASP A 60 12.27 0.23 8.47
CA ASP A 60 11.73 -1.13 8.54
C ASP A 60 10.50 -1.20 9.46
N LYS A 61 10.48 -0.44 10.55
CA LYS A 61 9.37 -0.38 11.52
C LYS A 61 8.07 0.24 11.00
N ASP A 62 8.09 0.89 9.84
CA ASP A 62 6.90 1.52 9.25
C ASP A 62 6.07 0.54 8.42
N HIS A 63 6.56 -0.68 8.26
CA HIS A 63 6.00 -1.75 7.44
C HIS A 63 5.64 -2.98 8.25
N LEU A 64 5.11 -4.00 7.55
CA LEU A 64 4.69 -5.26 8.13
C LEU A 64 5.75 -5.83 9.09
N GLN A 65 5.35 -6.09 10.33
CA GLN A 65 6.19 -6.66 11.37
C GLN A 65 5.75 -8.09 11.64
N PHE A 66 6.68 -9.03 11.51
CA PHE A 66 6.44 -10.46 11.75
C PHE A 66 7.57 -11.08 12.60
N GLY A 67 8.12 -10.29 13.52
CA GLY A 67 9.12 -10.73 14.49
C GLY A 67 10.54 -10.84 13.92
N LYS A 68 10.85 -10.20 12.78
CA LYS A 68 12.18 -10.15 12.18
C LYS A 68 12.71 -8.73 12.10
N ASP A 69 14.02 -8.59 11.90
CA ASP A 69 14.71 -7.30 11.92
C ASP A 69 14.52 -6.49 10.63
N SER A 70 14.29 -7.16 9.49
CA SER A 70 14.10 -6.51 8.20
C SER A 70 12.73 -6.77 7.61
N VAL A 71 12.24 -5.83 6.78
CA VAL A 71 10.98 -6.00 6.05
C VAL A 71 11.05 -7.22 5.15
N TYR A 72 12.18 -7.47 4.49
CA TYR A 72 12.35 -8.66 3.62
C TYR A 72 12.08 -9.95 4.39
N GLU A 73 12.72 -10.15 5.54
CA GLU A 73 12.55 -11.35 6.36
C GLU A 73 11.14 -11.42 7.00
N ASN A 74 10.56 -10.28 7.38
CA ASN A 74 9.17 -10.24 7.86
C ASN A 74 8.20 -10.74 6.80
N ILE A 75 8.34 -10.28 5.54
CA ILE A 75 7.49 -10.72 4.43
C ILE A 75 7.68 -12.20 4.13
N LYS A 76 8.92 -12.70 4.09
CA LYS A 76 9.18 -14.14 3.89
C LYS A 76 8.48 -14.98 4.96
N SER A 77 8.68 -14.64 6.23
CA SER A 77 8.06 -15.37 7.36
C SER A 77 6.53 -15.29 7.30
N PHE A 78 5.98 -14.14 6.93
CA PHE A 78 4.54 -13.99 6.76
C PHE A 78 3.99 -14.87 5.64
N LEU A 79 4.66 -14.91 4.48
CA LEU A 79 4.26 -15.73 3.33
C LEU A 79 4.32 -17.23 3.64
N GLU A 80 5.39 -17.66 4.32
CA GLU A 80 5.57 -19.06 4.76
C GLU A 80 4.41 -19.52 5.67
N VAL A 81 4.07 -18.72 6.68
CA VAL A 81 2.95 -19.02 7.60
C VAL A 81 1.60 -18.91 6.89
N SER A 82 1.48 -18.04 5.89
CA SER A 82 0.28 -17.90 5.05
C SER A 82 0.10 -19.05 4.04
N GLY A 83 1.05 -19.98 3.94
CA GLY A 83 0.94 -21.20 3.11
C GLY A 83 1.56 -21.09 1.73
N VAL A 84 2.37 -20.06 1.43
CA VAL A 84 3.20 -20.01 0.22
C VAL A 84 4.37 -20.97 0.41
N LYS A 85 4.46 -21.99 -0.42
CA LYS A 85 5.46 -23.07 -0.32
C LYS A 85 6.68 -22.84 -1.19
N GLU A 86 6.52 -22.07 -2.23
CA GLU A 86 7.58 -21.74 -3.18
C GLU A 86 8.64 -20.87 -2.50
N PRO A 87 9.94 -21.14 -2.74
CA PRO A 87 11.00 -20.34 -2.16
C PRO A 87 10.98 -18.92 -2.71
N ILE A 88 10.93 -17.96 -1.80
CA ILE A 88 10.90 -16.53 -2.13
C ILE A 88 12.28 -16.06 -2.55
N GLY A 89 12.37 -15.46 -3.73
CA GLY A 89 13.53 -14.77 -4.25
C GLY A 89 13.42 -13.27 -4.00
N LYS A 90 13.03 -12.50 -5.02
CA LYS A 90 12.91 -11.05 -4.90
C LYS A 90 11.59 -10.58 -4.34
N ILE A 91 11.65 -9.51 -3.54
CA ILE A 91 10.48 -8.79 -3.03
C ILE A 91 10.65 -7.32 -3.37
N TYR A 92 9.67 -6.79 -4.11
CA TYR A 92 9.58 -5.36 -4.40
C TYR A 92 8.47 -4.73 -3.57
N LEU A 93 8.74 -3.56 -3.01
CA LEU A 93 7.81 -2.80 -2.18
C LEU A 93 7.47 -1.47 -2.84
N LEU A 94 6.19 -1.28 -3.16
CA LEU A 94 5.63 0.01 -3.59
C LEU A 94 5.06 0.73 -2.37
N THR A 95 5.67 1.85 -1.96
CA THR A 95 5.32 2.54 -0.72
C THR A 95 5.67 4.03 -0.75
N ASN A 96 5.18 4.78 0.23
CA ASN A 96 5.69 6.09 0.55
C ASN A 96 6.84 5.98 1.57
N LEU A 97 7.84 6.84 1.43
CA LEU A 97 8.90 7.01 2.41
C LEU A 97 8.61 8.16 3.37
N ARG A 98 9.29 8.18 4.50
CA ARG A 98 9.32 9.38 5.34
C ARG A 98 9.96 10.51 4.56
N VAL A 99 9.28 11.65 4.53
CA VAL A 99 9.82 12.91 4.03
C VAL A 99 10.07 13.81 5.23
N LEU A 100 11.32 14.21 5.47
CA LEU A 100 11.73 14.95 6.67
C LEU A 100 11.28 14.28 7.98
N GLY A 101 11.32 12.95 8.04
CA GLY A 101 10.97 12.16 9.22
C GLY A 101 9.50 11.81 9.39
N TYR A 102 8.61 12.33 8.54
CA TYR A 102 7.16 12.08 8.62
C TYR A 102 6.64 11.20 7.48
N VAL A 103 5.85 10.18 7.81
CA VAL A 103 5.24 9.27 6.84
C VAL A 103 3.75 9.07 7.14
N PHE A 104 2.99 8.87 6.09
CA PHE A 104 1.65 8.31 6.13
C PHE A 104 1.46 7.37 4.94
N ASN A 105 1.30 6.08 5.24
CA ASN A 105 1.07 5.01 4.27
C ASN A 105 -0.33 4.44 4.47
N PRO A 106 -1.35 4.90 3.74
CA PRO A 106 -2.68 4.29 3.80
C PRO A 106 -2.67 2.88 3.21
N VAL A 107 -1.81 2.63 2.24
CA VAL A 107 -1.57 1.30 1.66
C VAL A 107 -0.19 1.23 1.02
N SER A 108 0.49 0.10 1.22
CA SER A 108 1.70 -0.30 0.52
C SER A 108 1.47 -1.65 -0.16
N PHE A 109 2.22 -1.94 -1.22
CA PHE A 109 2.06 -3.19 -1.96
C PHE A 109 3.40 -3.90 -2.11
N TYR A 110 3.43 -5.18 -1.75
CA TYR A 110 4.57 -6.06 -2.02
C TYR A 110 4.28 -6.91 -3.23
N PHE A 111 5.26 -7.07 -4.10
CA PHE A 111 5.25 -7.97 -5.24
C PHE A 111 6.38 -8.98 -5.03
N CYS A 112 6.01 -10.24 -4.84
CA CYS A 112 6.93 -11.30 -4.46
C CYS A 112 7.14 -12.27 -5.61
N PHE A 113 8.39 -12.62 -5.84
CA PHE A 113 8.86 -13.47 -6.92
C PHE A 113 9.59 -14.68 -6.37
N ASP A 114 9.58 -15.78 -7.12
CA ASP A 114 10.39 -16.95 -6.82
C ASP A 114 11.89 -16.71 -7.10
N THR A 115 12.71 -17.70 -6.78
CA THR A 115 14.16 -17.65 -7.00
C THR A 115 14.55 -17.66 -8.49
N THR A 116 13.61 -17.99 -9.38
CA THR A 116 13.82 -17.96 -10.84
C THR A 116 13.30 -16.68 -11.48
N GLY A 117 12.68 -15.79 -10.68
CA GLY A 117 12.16 -14.49 -11.12
C GLY A 117 10.72 -14.53 -11.63
N ASN A 118 9.98 -15.63 -11.44
CA ASN A 118 8.56 -15.68 -11.77
C ASN A 118 7.74 -15.02 -10.64
N PRO A 119 6.69 -14.25 -10.97
CA PRO A 119 5.83 -13.68 -9.97
C PRO A 119 5.01 -14.77 -9.25
N LEU A 120 4.91 -14.69 -7.92
CA LEU A 120 4.19 -15.63 -7.09
C LEU A 120 2.93 -15.04 -6.47
N THR A 121 3.09 -13.91 -5.81
CA THR A 121 2.03 -13.32 -4.98
C THR A 121 2.24 -11.83 -4.81
N ALA A 122 1.18 -11.14 -4.42
CA ALA A 122 1.27 -9.77 -3.92
C ALA A 122 0.54 -9.64 -2.58
N ILE A 123 1.02 -8.69 -1.77
CA ILE A 123 0.41 -8.33 -0.50
C ILE A 123 0.01 -6.86 -0.54
N ALA A 124 -1.25 -6.55 -0.19
CA ALA A 124 -1.68 -5.20 0.09
C ALA A 124 -1.61 -4.97 1.61
N GLU A 125 -0.65 -4.17 2.04
CA GLU A 125 -0.46 -3.74 3.42
C GLU A 125 -1.29 -2.49 3.65
N VAL A 126 -2.45 -2.61 4.30
CA VAL A 126 -3.34 -1.48 4.57
C VAL A 126 -3.08 -0.97 5.98
N GLY A 127 -2.77 0.32 6.07
CA GLY A 127 -2.55 1.03 7.33
C GLY A 127 -3.71 1.97 7.69
N ASN A 128 -3.87 2.25 8.98
CA ASN A 128 -4.80 3.25 9.46
C ASN A 128 -4.09 4.38 10.25
N THR A 129 -4.85 5.41 10.64
CA THR A 129 -4.32 6.54 11.42
C THR A 129 -3.99 6.20 12.87
N PHE A 130 -4.31 4.99 13.34
CA PHE A 130 -3.99 4.49 14.69
C PHE A 130 -2.65 3.72 14.73
N GLY A 131 -1.96 3.59 13.58
CA GLY A 131 -0.70 2.86 13.47
C GLY A 131 -0.88 1.34 13.39
N GLU A 132 -2.09 0.87 13.13
CA GLU A 132 -2.37 -0.55 12.89
C GLU A 132 -2.19 -0.86 11.41
N ILE A 133 -1.76 -2.09 11.11
CA ILE A 133 -1.54 -2.60 9.75
C ILE A 133 -2.26 -3.93 9.61
N LYS A 134 -2.96 -4.11 8.48
CA LYS A 134 -3.54 -5.40 8.09
C LYS A 134 -3.08 -5.76 6.68
N PRO A 135 -2.44 -6.94 6.50
CA PRO A 135 -2.09 -7.47 5.19
C PRO A 135 -3.28 -8.20 4.55
N TYR A 136 -3.38 -8.10 3.23
CA TYR A 136 -4.26 -8.89 2.37
C TYR A 136 -3.39 -9.51 1.29
N ILE A 137 -3.51 -10.81 1.06
CA ILE A 137 -2.64 -11.57 0.17
C ILE A 137 -3.41 -12.14 -1.01
N GLY A 138 -2.81 -12.08 -2.20
CA GLY A 138 -3.36 -12.68 -3.42
C GLY A 138 -2.29 -13.36 -4.25
N LEU A 139 -2.66 -14.49 -4.84
CA LEU A 139 -1.78 -15.22 -5.75
C LEU A 139 -1.70 -14.52 -7.11
N PHE A 140 -0.55 -14.66 -7.74
CA PHE A 140 -0.37 -14.22 -9.12
C PHE A 140 -1.23 -15.08 -10.07
N GLN A 141 -1.92 -14.40 -10.98
CA GLN A 141 -2.62 -14.99 -12.12
C GLN A 141 -2.23 -14.18 -13.36
N LYS A 142 -1.95 -14.84 -14.45
CA LYS A 142 -1.52 -14.15 -15.66
C LYS A 142 -2.65 -13.27 -16.21
N GLY A 143 -2.58 -11.98 -15.91
CA GLY A 143 -3.46 -10.95 -16.46
C GLY A 143 -2.97 -10.41 -17.81
N ASN A 144 -3.51 -9.28 -18.22
CA ASN A 144 -3.04 -8.53 -19.40
C ASN A 144 -2.45 -7.15 -19.05
N GLY A 145 -2.13 -6.94 -17.77
CA GLY A 145 -1.55 -5.70 -17.27
C GLY A 145 -2.51 -4.51 -17.24
N THR A 146 -3.83 -4.75 -17.18
CA THR A 146 -4.85 -3.71 -17.06
C THR A 146 -5.64 -3.87 -15.75
N ILE A 147 -6.22 -2.78 -15.25
CA ILE A 147 -7.09 -2.83 -14.06
C ILE A 147 -8.32 -3.74 -14.29
N ALA A 148 -8.75 -3.91 -15.51
CA ALA A 148 -9.89 -4.78 -15.85
C ALA A 148 -9.53 -6.27 -15.84
N ASN A 149 -8.27 -6.60 -16.14
CA ASN A 149 -7.73 -7.97 -16.11
C ASN A 149 -6.36 -7.94 -15.42
N PRO A 150 -6.32 -7.87 -14.08
CA PRO A 150 -5.10 -7.66 -13.29
C PRO A 150 -4.25 -8.93 -13.19
N ASP A 151 -2.96 -8.73 -12.89
CA ASP A 151 -2.01 -9.82 -12.62
C ASP A 151 -2.23 -10.44 -11.24
N VAL A 152 -2.76 -9.67 -10.28
CA VAL A 152 -3.18 -10.17 -8.96
C VAL A 152 -4.54 -9.56 -8.61
N TYR A 153 -5.47 -10.41 -8.23
CA TYR A 153 -6.80 -10.03 -7.79
C TYR A 153 -7.02 -10.51 -6.35
N ILE A 154 -7.44 -9.59 -5.47
CA ILE A 154 -7.77 -9.88 -4.08
C ILE A 154 -9.16 -9.31 -3.82
N ARG A 155 -10.08 -10.14 -3.34
CA ARG A 155 -11.36 -9.68 -2.81
C ARG A 155 -11.59 -10.33 -1.45
N GLU A 156 -11.58 -9.50 -0.41
CA GLU A 156 -11.57 -9.96 0.98
C GLU A 156 -12.44 -9.07 1.87
N GLN A 157 -13.00 -9.67 2.92
CA GLN A 157 -13.66 -8.93 3.98
C GLN A 157 -12.67 -7.97 4.61
N LYS A 158 -13.07 -6.70 4.71
CA LYS A 158 -12.20 -5.66 5.27
C LYS A 158 -11.84 -5.96 6.71
N ASN A 159 -12.82 -6.23 7.58
CA ASN A 159 -12.62 -6.56 9.00
C ASN A 159 -11.50 -5.73 9.66
N PHE A 160 -11.43 -4.46 9.29
CA PHE A 160 -10.37 -3.53 9.69
C PHE A 160 -10.88 -2.09 9.66
N TYR A 161 -10.64 -1.35 10.73
CA TYR A 161 -11.05 0.05 10.83
C TYR A 161 -10.07 0.95 10.08
N VAL A 162 -10.42 1.42 8.91
CA VAL A 162 -9.60 2.31 8.08
C VAL A 162 -10.20 3.72 8.00
N SER A 163 -11.53 3.82 7.99
CA SER A 163 -12.24 5.09 7.84
C SER A 163 -13.51 5.08 8.67
N PRO A 164 -13.85 6.21 9.32
CA PRO A 164 -15.10 6.31 10.07
C PRO A 164 -16.36 6.37 9.18
N PHE A 165 -16.22 6.38 7.87
CA PHE A 165 -17.32 6.48 6.91
C PHE A 165 -17.49 5.25 6.01
N ILE A 166 -16.80 4.16 6.34
CA ILE A 166 -16.90 2.87 5.63
C ILE A 166 -17.05 1.77 6.68
N PRO A 167 -18.13 0.98 6.63
CA PRO A 167 -18.37 -0.11 7.58
C PRO A 167 -17.21 -1.13 7.61
N LEU A 168 -17.02 -1.81 8.76
CA LEU A 168 -16.01 -2.83 8.92
C LEU A 168 -16.35 -4.12 8.16
N ASP A 169 -17.65 -4.42 8.01
CA ASP A 169 -18.22 -5.54 7.28
C ASP A 169 -18.31 -5.30 5.76
N SER A 170 -17.62 -4.26 5.26
CA SER A 170 -17.40 -4.05 3.84
C SER A 170 -16.28 -4.95 3.30
N GLU A 171 -16.19 -5.08 1.98
CA GLU A 171 -15.13 -5.81 1.31
C GLU A 171 -14.14 -4.84 0.66
N PHE A 172 -12.88 -5.22 0.62
CA PHE A 172 -11.88 -4.64 -0.28
C PHE A 172 -11.75 -5.49 -1.54
N GLU A 173 -11.55 -4.80 -2.65
CA GLU A 173 -11.12 -5.39 -3.91
C GLU A 173 -9.84 -4.70 -4.37
N PHE A 174 -8.76 -5.47 -4.48
CA PHE A 174 -7.49 -5.00 -5.02
C PHE A 174 -7.26 -5.63 -6.39
N ARG A 175 -6.92 -4.79 -7.36
CA ARG A 175 -6.57 -5.17 -8.73
C ARG A 175 -5.19 -4.63 -9.02
N LEU A 176 -4.19 -5.49 -8.91
CA LEU A 176 -2.79 -5.12 -8.97
C LEU A 176 -2.17 -5.63 -10.27
N ASN A 177 -1.47 -4.76 -10.99
CA ASN A 177 -0.62 -5.15 -12.10
C ASN A 177 0.83 -5.04 -11.67
N LEU A 178 1.67 -5.95 -12.20
CA LEU A 178 3.11 -5.89 -11.97
C LEU A 178 3.66 -4.55 -12.45
N PRO A 179 4.30 -3.77 -11.56
CA PRO A 179 4.84 -2.48 -11.93
C PRO A 179 5.93 -2.59 -13.00
N ASN A 180 5.75 -1.88 -14.11
CA ASN A 180 6.70 -1.78 -15.21
C ASN A 180 6.88 -0.30 -15.59
N GLU A 181 6.92 0.05 -16.88
CA GLU A 181 6.96 1.46 -17.31
C GLU A 181 5.70 2.24 -16.88
N LYS A 182 4.61 1.53 -16.63
CA LYS A 182 3.38 2.07 -16.06
C LYS A 182 3.02 1.34 -14.77
N LEU A 183 2.52 2.08 -13.81
CA LEU A 183 1.90 1.55 -12.60
C LEU A 183 0.39 1.64 -12.76
N GLN A 184 -0.33 0.55 -12.54
CA GLN A 184 -1.79 0.50 -12.62
C GLN A 184 -2.35 -0.35 -11.48
N ILE A 185 -3.00 0.29 -10.53
CA ILE A 185 -3.59 -0.36 -9.35
C ILE A 185 -5.02 0.16 -9.19
N GLY A 186 -5.96 -0.74 -8.92
CA GLY A 186 -7.31 -0.44 -8.49
C GLY A 186 -7.52 -0.91 -7.05
N VAL A 187 -8.15 -0.06 -6.22
CA VAL A 187 -8.56 -0.42 -4.85
C VAL A 187 -9.98 0.07 -4.65
N ASP A 188 -10.90 -0.86 -4.53
CA ASP A 188 -12.31 -0.54 -4.38
C ASP A 188 -12.85 -1.06 -3.06
N SER A 189 -13.97 -0.49 -2.61
CA SER A 189 -14.70 -1.00 -1.46
C SER A 189 -16.15 -1.31 -1.85
N TYR A 190 -16.63 -2.43 -1.33
CA TYR A 190 -18.00 -2.89 -1.55
C TYR A 190 -18.75 -2.99 -0.22
N GLU A 191 -20.01 -2.67 -0.24
CA GLU A 191 -20.97 -2.86 0.86
C GLU A 191 -22.23 -3.52 0.31
N ASN A 192 -22.62 -4.66 0.88
CA ASN A 192 -23.77 -5.46 0.42
C ASN A 192 -23.73 -5.74 -1.11
N GLY A 193 -22.56 -6.09 -1.63
CA GLY A 193 -22.33 -6.36 -3.04
C GLY A 193 -22.30 -5.14 -3.96
N LYS A 194 -22.53 -3.92 -3.43
CA LYS A 194 -22.51 -2.67 -4.21
C LYS A 194 -21.17 -1.95 -4.02
N ARG A 195 -20.58 -1.51 -5.11
CA ARG A 195 -19.32 -0.75 -5.11
C ARG A 195 -19.57 0.67 -4.59
N ILE A 196 -19.03 0.97 -3.40
CA ILE A 196 -19.26 2.26 -2.71
C ILE A 196 -18.08 3.22 -2.84
N LEU A 197 -16.86 2.71 -3.07
CA LEU A 197 -15.66 3.50 -3.29
C LEU A 197 -14.87 2.89 -4.44
N ILE A 198 -14.46 3.73 -5.37
CA ILE A 198 -13.61 3.38 -6.51
C ILE A 198 -12.33 4.19 -6.37
N THR A 199 -11.18 3.50 -6.38
CA THR A 199 -9.89 4.15 -6.36
C THR A 199 -9.01 3.59 -7.47
N SER A 200 -8.41 4.47 -8.25
CA SER A 200 -7.37 4.09 -9.20
C SER A 200 -6.08 4.86 -8.93
N PHE A 201 -4.98 4.18 -9.17
CA PHE A 201 -3.64 4.65 -8.98
C PHE A 201 -2.86 4.35 -10.25
N ILE A 202 -2.61 5.39 -11.07
CA ILE A 202 -1.98 5.27 -12.37
C ILE A 202 -0.71 6.13 -12.39
N GLY A 203 0.44 5.49 -12.59
CA GLY A 203 1.73 6.15 -12.51
C GLY A 203 2.66 5.86 -13.68
N LYS A 204 3.68 6.72 -13.82
CA LYS A 204 4.76 6.58 -14.79
C LYS A 204 6.08 6.40 -14.06
N LYS A 205 6.88 5.44 -14.53
CA LYS A 205 8.19 5.09 -13.98
C LYS A 205 9.21 6.19 -14.20
N ASN A 206 10.03 6.40 -13.18
CA ASN A 206 11.19 7.27 -13.19
C ASN A 206 12.35 6.59 -12.48
N ARG A 207 13.57 6.77 -12.96
CA ARG A 207 14.77 6.16 -12.38
C ARG A 207 15.10 6.75 -11.01
N PHE A 208 15.60 5.90 -10.10
CA PHE A 208 16.13 6.35 -8.81
C PHE A 208 17.45 7.12 -9.02
N GLN A 209 17.38 8.44 -8.91
CA GLN A 209 18.52 9.35 -9.09
C GLN A 209 18.37 10.54 -8.15
N THR A 210 19.49 11.01 -7.57
CA THR A 210 19.51 12.15 -6.63
C THR A 210 18.85 13.41 -7.20
N LYS A 211 19.13 13.75 -8.47
CA LYS A 211 18.52 14.90 -9.12
C LYS A 211 16.99 14.80 -9.22
N TYR A 212 16.49 13.57 -9.39
CA TYR A 212 15.05 13.32 -9.47
C TYR A 212 14.39 13.34 -8.10
N LEU A 213 15.04 12.82 -7.06
CA LEU A 213 14.60 12.96 -5.68
C LEU A 213 14.46 14.42 -5.28
N LEU A 214 15.46 15.25 -5.62
CA LEU A 214 15.39 16.70 -5.38
C LEU A 214 14.24 17.36 -6.14
N LYS A 215 14.04 17.00 -7.42
CA LYS A 215 12.89 17.46 -8.21
C LYS A 215 11.57 17.11 -7.52
N LEU A 216 11.39 15.85 -7.09
CA LEU A 216 10.19 15.41 -6.40
C LEU A 216 9.95 16.17 -5.10
N PHE A 217 11.01 16.42 -4.32
CA PHE A 217 10.89 17.21 -3.09
C PHE A 217 10.41 18.64 -3.36
N ILE A 218 10.94 19.29 -4.40
CA ILE A 218 10.54 20.66 -4.80
C ILE A 218 9.10 20.66 -5.37
N GLN A 219 8.75 19.66 -6.17
CA GLN A 219 7.44 19.56 -6.81
C GLN A 219 6.32 19.19 -5.83
N PHE A 220 6.66 18.39 -4.80
CA PHE A 220 5.74 17.89 -3.79
C PHE A 220 6.21 18.22 -2.37
N PRO A 221 6.45 19.50 -2.05
CA PRO A 221 6.88 19.86 -0.71
C PRO A 221 5.79 19.46 0.29
N PHE A 222 6.21 18.84 1.39
CA PHE A 222 5.28 18.39 2.44
C PHE A 222 4.18 17.43 1.96
N ILE A 223 4.50 16.54 0.99
CA ILE A 223 3.51 15.61 0.39
C ILE A 223 2.70 14.86 1.45
N THR A 224 3.34 14.41 2.52
CA THR A 224 2.70 13.67 3.60
C THR A 224 1.70 14.53 4.37
N VAL A 225 2.07 15.77 4.66
CA VAL A 225 1.17 16.75 5.31
C VAL A 225 -0.02 17.04 4.39
N LYS A 226 0.23 17.22 3.09
CA LYS A 226 -0.82 17.41 2.08
C LYS A 226 -1.80 16.24 2.05
N ILE A 227 -1.31 15.00 2.04
CA ILE A 227 -2.15 13.80 2.02
C ILE A 227 -3.03 13.75 3.27
N ILE A 228 -2.46 13.95 4.47
CA ILE A 228 -3.22 13.95 5.73
C ILE A 228 -4.24 15.08 5.75
N THR A 229 -3.87 16.28 5.35
CA THR A 229 -4.80 17.42 5.27
C THR A 229 -5.96 17.11 4.32
N LEU A 230 -5.67 16.50 3.15
CA LEU A 230 -6.71 16.08 2.20
C LEU A 230 -7.64 15.04 2.81
N ILE A 231 -7.12 14.05 3.54
CA ILE A 231 -7.92 13.01 4.21
C ILE A 231 -8.87 13.65 5.22
N HIS A 232 -8.36 14.52 6.11
CA HIS A 232 -9.20 15.22 7.09
C HIS A 232 -10.22 16.15 6.42
N TRP A 233 -9.84 16.84 5.34
CA TRP A 233 -10.75 17.67 4.57
C TRP A 233 -11.87 16.87 3.92
N GLN A 234 -11.57 15.70 3.35
CA GLN A 234 -12.58 14.82 2.79
C GLN A 234 -13.47 14.24 3.90
N ALA A 235 -12.90 13.84 5.04
CA ALA A 235 -13.66 13.40 6.21
C ALA A 235 -14.63 14.51 6.70
N PHE A 236 -14.16 15.73 6.80
CA PHE A 236 -15.00 16.89 7.16
C PHE A 236 -16.15 17.13 6.17
N LYS A 237 -15.89 17.03 4.85
CA LYS A 237 -16.95 17.11 3.83
C LYS A 237 -17.99 16.01 3.98
N LEU A 238 -17.58 14.78 4.28
CA LEU A 238 -18.49 13.65 4.49
C LEU A 238 -19.32 13.85 5.76
N TRP A 239 -18.72 14.40 6.82
CA TRP A 239 -19.42 14.75 8.05
C TRP A 239 -20.47 15.84 7.84
N ILE A 240 -20.17 16.93 7.12
CA ILE A 240 -21.14 17.95 6.74
C ILE A 240 -22.32 17.36 5.94
N LYS A 241 -22.02 16.39 5.07
CA LYS A 241 -23.04 15.67 4.30
C LYS A 241 -23.87 14.67 5.13
N LYS A 242 -23.68 14.66 6.47
CA LYS A 242 -24.39 13.80 7.43
C LYS A 242 -24.25 12.31 7.13
N ILE A 243 -23.12 11.88 6.56
CA ILE A 243 -22.85 10.46 6.37
C ILE A 243 -22.61 9.83 7.76
N PRO A 244 -23.19 8.65 8.06
CA PRO A 244 -23.04 8.00 9.36
C PRO A 244 -21.59 7.85 9.77
N TYR A 245 -21.27 8.27 11.00
CA TYR A 245 -19.96 8.18 11.60
C TYR A 245 -19.85 6.91 12.44
N ILE A 246 -18.92 6.04 12.11
CA ILE A 246 -18.66 4.78 12.79
C ILE A 246 -17.47 4.95 13.73
N GLN A 247 -17.70 4.70 15.01
CA GLN A 247 -16.64 4.82 16.02
C GLN A 247 -15.86 3.50 16.16
N LYS A 248 -14.53 3.58 16.18
CA LYS A 248 -13.66 2.40 16.26
C LYS A 248 -13.94 1.54 17.51
N HIS A 249 -14.02 2.18 18.70
CA HIS A 249 -14.17 1.46 19.97
C HIS A 249 -15.48 0.67 20.09
N GLN A 250 -16.50 1.02 19.32
CA GLN A 250 -17.80 0.32 19.31
C GLN A 250 -17.80 -0.93 18.39
N ASN A 251 -16.69 -1.20 17.67
CA ASN A 251 -16.61 -2.24 16.66
C ASN A 251 -15.29 -3.01 16.73
N LEU A 252 -14.64 -3.04 17.89
CA LEU A 252 -13.36 -3.74 18.06
C LEU A 252 -13.49 -5.25 17.82
N GLU A 253 -14.62 -5.85 18.21
CA GLU A 253 -14.92 -7.26 18.01
C GLU A 253 -15.05 -7.67 16.54
N LYS A 254 -15.30 -6.70 15.65
CA LYS A 254 -15.37 -6.92 14.19
C LYS A 254 -14.01 -6.85 13.50
N GLN A 255 -12.96 -6.45 14.22
CA GLN A 255 -11.61 -6.47 13.66
C GLN A 255 -11.01 -7.87 13.82
N THR A 256 -10.60 -8.49 12.71
CA THR A 256 -9.94 -9.79 12.69
C THR A 256 -8.66 -9.72 11.86
N GLY A 257 -7.63 -10.47 12.26
CA GLY A 257 -6.31 -10.44 11.61
C GLY A 257 -5.59 -9.10 11.75
N VAL A 258 -5.97 -8.30 12.78
CA VAL A 258 -5.34 -7.02 13.10
C VAL A 258 -4.75 -7.14 14.50
N PRO A 259 -3.43 -7.19 14.64
CA PRO A 259 -2.81 -7.24 15.96
C PRO A 259 -3.08 -5.94 16.73
N LEU A 260 -3.26 -6.07 18.02
CA LEU A 260 -3.18 -4.95 18.97
C LEU A 260 -1.70 -4.53 19.08
N GLY A 261 -1.24 -3.72 18.14
CA GLY A 261 0.16 -3.32 18.02
C GLY A 261 0.70 -3.47 16.60
N LYS A 262 2.02 -3.38 16.45
CA LYS A 262 2.68 -3.36 15.12
C LYS A 262 3.00 -4.75 14.53
N ILE A 263 2.62 -5.84 15.19
CA ILE A 263 2.86 -7.21 14.70
C ILE A 263 1.65 -7.64 13.90
N SER A 264 1.88 -8.12 12.69
CA SER A 264 0.83 -8.59 11.80
C SER A 264 0.52 -10.07 12.07
N GLU A 265 -0.77 -10.42 12.01
CA GLU A 265 -1.19 -11.81 12.11
C GLU A 265 -1.25 -12.46 10.72
N PRO A 266 -0.94 -13.76 10.60
CA PRO A 266 -1.05 -14.45 9.34
C PRO A 266 -2.51 -14.52 8.88
N VAL A 267 -2.72 -14.23 7.60
CA VAL A 267 -4.01 -14.43 6.93
C VAL A 267 -3.85 -15.66 6.02
N PRO A 268 -4.65 -16.72 6.20
CA PRO A 268 -4.55 -17.89 5.32
C PRO A 268 -4.90 -17.48 3.88
N LEU A 269 -4.19 -18.07 2.92
CA LEU A 269 -4.50 -17.92 1.50
C LEU A 269 -5.90 -18.48 1.24
N THR A 270 -6.84 -17.63 0.89
CA THR A 270 -8.10 -18.06 0.29
C THR A 270 -7.83 -18.36 -1.18
N ARG A 271 -7.84 -19.67 -1.54
CA ARG A 271 -7.93 -20.04 -2.96
C ARG A 271 -9.34 -19.68 -3.41
N ASN A 272 -9.43 -18.71 -4.32
CA ASN A 272 -10.63 -18.53 -5.12
C ASN A 272 -10.66 -19.72 -6.12
N ASP A 273 -11.47 -20.73 -5.81
CA ASP A 273 -11.79 -21.82 -6.74
C ASP A 273 -12.58 -21.27 -7.93
#